data_f8be4257ce70b6403cf3039800f60986
#
_entry.id   f8be4257ce70b6403cf3039800f60986
#
_cell.length_a   1.000
_cell.length_b   1.000
_cell.length_c   1.000
_cell.angle_alpha   90.00
_cell.angle_beta   90.00
_cell.angle_gamma   90.00
#
_symmetry.space_group_name_H-M   'P 1'
#
loop_
_entity.id
_entity.type
_entity.pdbx_description
1 polymer ?
#
loop_
_entity_poly.entity_id
_entity_poly.type
_entity_poly.pdbx_seq_one_letter_code
_entity_poly.pdbx_strand_id
1 'polypeptide(L)'
;MKIRQAITFDDVLLQPGTSEVMPADVNVSTFLTKAIPLNIPLISAAMDTVTEARLAIAMAQSGGIGVIHRNLSIEQQAGEVAMVKKYESGVVMNPVTISPSASLGDLVELKQRTGFSGVPVVDKSGKVVGIITNRDTRFADDVSESVANLMTKEVVTVKMDTPNDEARRLLHKHRIERLVIVDDDNRCVGLLTVKDMDKAAVNPNAAKDAAGRLRVAAASTVGDAGFERTEALIAAGVDCVIIDTAHGHSISVAQAVERAKKISNSVQIIAGNVATAEATKALIDAGADAVKVGIGPGSICTTRIVAGVGVPQLTAIEACANAAQASGVPVIADGGIKFSGDFAKALAAGASTAMMGSMFAGTEEAPGEVFLYQGRSYKAYRGMGSLGAMARGSADRYFQKDAAQEKLVPEGIEGQVPFKGPLGPIIHQMVGGLRAAMGYVGAKTIDELHEKAEFVQITGAGLQESHVHDVQMTRESPNYSLSRG
;
A
#
# COMPACT_ATOMS: atom_id res chain seq x y z
N MET A 1 28.98 -19.37 -24.64
CA MET A 1 27.71 -18.92 -24.01
C MET A 1 27.76 -19.30 -22.54
N LYS A 2 27.54 -18.37 -21.61
CA LYS A 2 27.44 -18.69 -20.17
C LYS A 2 25.99 -18.92 -19.81
N ILE A 3 25.64 -20.11 -19.35
CA ILE A 3 24.33 -20.44 -18.78
C ILE A 3 24.51 -20.48 -17.27
N ARG A 4 23.73 -19.65 -16.53
CA ARG A 4 23.72 -19.64 -15.07
C ARG A 4 22.54 -20.44 -14.57
N GLN A 5 22.72 -21.18 -13.48
CA GLN A 5 21.61 -21.77 -12.75
C GLN A 5 20.84 -20.66 -12.04
N ALA A 6 19.51 -20.77 -12.04
CA ALA A 6 18.62 -19.85 -11.34
C ALA A 6 17.46 -20.64 -10.73
N ILE A 7 17.05 -20.27 -9.53
CA ILE A 7 16.09 -20.99 -8.69
C ILE A 7 14.94 -20.09 -8.24
N THR A 8 13.79 -20.69 -8.01
CA THR A 8 12.61 -20.04 -7.48
C THR A 8 12.23 -20.60 -6.10
N PHE A 9 11.11 -20.15 -5.54
CA PHE A 9 10.67 -20.56 -4.19
C PHE A 9 10.42 -22.07 -4.07
N ASP A 10 9.95 -22.73 -5.15
CA ASP A 10 9.66 -24.14 -5.16
C ASP A 10 10.92 -25.03 -5.18
N ASP A 11 12.09 -24.46 -5.48
CA ASP A 11 13.36 -25.19 -5.58
C ASP A 11 14.10 -25.28 -4.25
N VAL A 12 13.63 -24.60 -3.19
CA VAL A 12 14.34 -24.50 -1.91
C VAL A 12 13.38 -24.61 -0.72
N LEU A 13 13.94 -24.98 0.44
CA LEU A 13 13.33 -24.80 1.76
C LEU A 13 14.28 -24.01 2.66
N LEU A 14 13.72 -23.30 3.67
CA LEU A 14 14.51 -22.75 4.76
C LEU A 14 14.92 -23.86 5.71
N GLN A 15 16.19 -23.92 6.06
CA GLN A 15 16.72 -24.88 7.02
C GLN A 15 16.37 -24.43 8.44
N PRO A 16 15.82 -25.32 9.29
CA PRO A 16 15.61 -25.00 10.70
C PRO A 16 16.94 -24.78 11.41
N GLY A 17 17.01 -23.71 12.21
CA GLY A 17 18.18 -23.38 13.03
C GLY A 17 17.91 -23.53 14.52
N THR A 18 18.95 -23.31 15.33
CA THR A 18 18.78 -23.20 16.79
C THR A 18 17.94 -21.96 17.10
N SER A 19 16.85 -22.15 17.85
CA SER A 19 15.93 -21.06 18.16
C SER A 19 15.57 -21.00 19.63
N GLU A 20 15.70 -19.78 20.18
CA GLU A 20 15.13 -19.38 21.48
C GLU A 20 13.94 -18.40 21.28
N VAL A 21 13.44 -18.30 20.04
CA VAL A 21 12.42 -17.30 19.65
C VAL A 21 11.08 -17.98 19.46
N MET A 22 10.08 -17.52 20.23
CA MET A 22 8.69 -17.94 20.02
C MET A 22 8.07 -17.10 18.88
N PRO A 23 7.22 -17.70 18.02
CA PRO A 23 6.55 -16.97 16.94
C PRO A 23 5.76 -15.73 17.41
N ALA A 24 5.26 -15.74 18.66
CA ALA A 24 4.56 -14.61 19.26
C ALA A 24 5.48 -13.40 19.54
N ASP A 25 6.76 -13.64 19.80
CA ASP A 25 7.75 -12.61 20.17
C ASP A 25 8.49 -12.02 18.97
N VAL A 26 8.20 -12.53 17.76
CA VAL A 26 8.83 -12.07 16.52
C VAL A 26 8.31 -10.68 16.14
N ASN A 27 9.23 -9.78 15.84
CA ASN A 27 8.93 -8.47 15.25
C ASN A 27 9.08 -8.55 13.71
N VAL A 28 7.98 -8.37 12.99
CA VAL A 28 7.92 -8.38 11.53
C VAL A 28 7.94 -6.99 10.90
N SER A 29 8.16 -5.94 11.70
CA SER A 29 8.30 -4.58 11.18
C SER A 29 9.53 -4.46 10.27
N THR A 30 9.43 -3.59 9.28
CA THR A 30 10.43 -3.42 8.24
C THR A 30 10.39 -2.02 7.64
N PHE A 31 11.17 -1.78 6.60
CA PHE A 31 11.17 -0.54 5.85
C PHE A 31 10.78 -0.78 4.38
N LEU A 32 9.82 0.01 3.88
CA LEU A 32 9.50 0.09 2.46
C LEU A 32 10.59 0.85 1.70
N THR A 33 11.00 1.97 2.27
CA THR A 33 12.16 2.80 1.89
C THR A 33 12.88 3.20 3.17
N LYS A 34 14.07 3.79 3.08
CA LYS A 34 14.79 4.26 4.29
C LYS A 34 13.97 5.17 5.19
N ALA A 35 12.96 5.87 4.65
CA ALA A 35 12.14 6.84 5.37
C ALA A 35 10.72 6.33 5.70
N ILE A 36 10.29 5.23 5.13
CA ILE A 36 8.94 4.70 5.33
C ILE A 36 8.99 3.36 6.07
N PRO A 37 8.77 3.34 7.39
CA PRO A 37 8.59 2.10 8.13
C PRO A 37 7.20 1.50 7.86
N LEU A 38 7.12 0.18 7.89
CA LEU A 38 5.90 -0.62 7.87
C LEU A 38 5.88 -1.60 9.04
N ASN A 39 4.71 -1.85 9.61
CA ASN A 39 4.54 -2.77 10.74
C ASN A 39 4.41 -4.24 10.28
N ILE A 40 4.09 -4.47 9.02
CA ILE A 40 4.14 -5.77 8.35
C ILE A 40 4.79 -5.62 6.96
N PRO A 41 5.56 -6.60 6.48
CA PRO A 41 6.29 -6.49 5.21
C PRO A 41 5.44 -6.81 3.97
N LEU A 42 4.20 -6.32 3.92
CA LEU A 42 3.21 -6.63 2.88
C LEU A 42 2.79 -5.39 2.09
N ILE A 43 2.78 -5.53 0.76
CA ILE A 43 2.35 -4.50 -0.20
C ILE A 43 1.31 -5.09 -1.14
N SER A 44 0.20 -4.38 -1.40
CA SER A 44 -0.73 -4.80 -2.47
C SER A 44 -0.33 -4.20 -3.82
N ALA A 45 -0.43 -5.02 -4.88
CA ALA A 45 0.08 -4.71 -6.21
C ALA A 45 -0.71 -3.61 -6.92
N ALA A 46 0.00 -2.81 -7.71
CA ALA A 46 -0.55 -1.74 -8.55
C ALA A 46 -1.29 -2.28 -9.79
N MET A 47 -2.37 -3.01 -9.57
CA MET A 47 -3.14 -3.67 -10.62
C MET A 47 -4.61 -3.25 -10.52
N ASP A 48 -5.26 -3.03 -11.66
CA ASP A 48 -6.63 -2.53 -11.75
C ASP A 48 -7.72 -3.52 -11.28
N THR A 49 -7.34 -4.73 -10.93
CA THR A 49 -8.16 -5.74 -10.27
C THR A 49 -7.70 -6.04 -8.84
N VAL A 50 -6.79 -5.23 -8.28
CA VAL A 50 -6.22 -5.46 -6.94
C VAL A 50 -6.36 -4.23 -6.04
N THR A 51 -5.77 -3.08 -6.40
CA THR A 51 -5.61 -1.97 -5.43
C THR A 51 -6.22 -0.66 -5.91
N GLU A 52 -7.31 -0.28 -5.29
CA GLU A 52 -7.89 1.06 -5.22
C GLU A 52 -7.96 1.50 -3.75
N ALA A 53 -8.54 2.66 -3.46
CA ALA A 53 -8.55 3.24 -2.12
C ALA A 53 -9.06 2.28 -1.04
N ARG A 54 -10.11 1.49 -1.31
CA ARG A 54 -10.70 0.57 -0.34
C ARG A 54 -9.69 -0.48 0.14
N LEU A 55 -8.96 -1.14 -0.77
CA LEU A 55 -7.92 -2.10 -0.40
C LEU A 55 -6.69 -1.39 0.19
N ALA A 56 -6.30 -0.24 -0.34
CA ALA A 56 -5.16 0.52 0.19
C ALA A 56 -5.39 0.95 1.65
N ILE A 57 -6.62 1.34 2.01
CA ILE A 57 -7.03 1.63 3.39
C ILE A 57 -6.86 0.39 4.27
N ALA A 58 -7.45 -0.75 3.87
CA ALA A 58 -7.38 -1.99 4.64
C ALA A 58 -5.93 -2.50 4.82
N MET A 59 -5.09 -2.36 3.78
CA MET A 59 -3.66 -2.67 3.85
C MET A 59 -2.94 -1.78 4.86
N ALA A 60 -3.15 -0.46 4.81
CA ALA A 60 -2.52 0.48 5.73
C ALA A 60 -3.00 0.28 7.18
N GLN A 61 -4.29 0.00 7.41
CA GLN A 61 -4.85 -0.34 8.72
C GLN A 61 -4.22 -1.60 9.31
N SER A 62 -3.86 -2.55 8.46
CA SER A 62 -3.18 -3.78 8.86
C SER A 62 -1.68 -3.61 9.11
N GLY A 63 -1.11 -2.45 8.79
CA GLY A 63 0.31 -2.13 8.99
C GLY A 63 1.20 -2.27 7.75
N GLY A 64 0.62 -2.64 6.59
CA GLY A 64 1.27 -2.67 5.29
C GLY A 64 1.01 -1.39 4.47
N ILE A 65 1.07 -1.48 3.14
CA ILE A 65 0.77 -0.35 2.25
C ILE A 65 0.13 -0.84 0.95
N GLY A 66 -0.86 -0.10 0.46
CA GLY A 66 -1.47 -0.33 -0.84
C GLY A 66 -0.87 0.58 -1.92
N VAL A 67 -0.73 0.05 -3.14
CA VAL A 67 -0.28 0.82 -4.31
C VAL A 67 -1.44 1.03 -5.28
N ILE A 68 -1.96 2.26 -5.34
CA ILE A 68 -3.04 2.61 -6.26
C ILE A 68 -2.56 2.46 -7.71
N HIS A 69 -3.30 1.71 -8.51
CA HIS A 69 -2.96 1.46 -9.91
C HIS A 69 -3.16 2.70 -10.78
N ARG A 70 -2.52 2.73 -11.96
CA ARG A 70 -2.54 3.87 -12.89
C ARG A 70 -3.48 3.73 -14.10
N ASN A 71 -4.27 2.65 -14.20
CA ASN A 71 -5.34 2.49 -15.20
C ASN A 71 -6.57 3.34 -14.85
N LEU A 72 -6.30 4.59 -14.47
CA LEU A 72 -7.23 5.65 -14.10
C LEU A 72 -6.75 6.95 -14.74
N SER A 73 -7.63 7.94 -14.90
CA SER A 73 -7.16 9.29 -15.20
C SER A 73 -6.26 9.82 -14.07
N ILE A 74 -5.48 10.85 -14.33
CA ILE A 74 -4.61 11.47 -13.33
C ILE A 74 -5.45 11.96 -12.14
N GLU A 75 -6.58 12.61 -12.41
CA GLU A 75 -7.50 13.15 -11.42
C GLU A 75 -8.18 12.04 -10.60
N GLN A 76 -8.61 10.97 -11.25
CA GLN A 76 -9.21 9.82 -10.57
C GLN A 76 -8.21 9.16 -9.61
N GLN A 77 -6.99 8.90 -10.07
CA GLN A 77 -5.96 8.27 -9.25
C GLN A 77 -5.55 9.17 -8.07
N ALA A 78 -5.40 10.49 -8.29
CA ALA A 78 -5.16 11.46 -7.23
C ALA A 78 -6.32 11.52 -6.23
N GLY A 79 -7.57 11.38 -6.71
CA GLY A 79 -8.77 11.24 -5.88
C GLY A 79 -8.73 10.01 -4.97
N GLU A 80 -8.32 8.85 -5.49
CA GLU A 80 -8.12 7.61 -4.72
C GLU A 80 -7.07 7.81 -3.61
N VAL A 81 -5.92 8.42 -3.94
CA VAL A 81 -4.89 8.77 -2.95
C VAL A 81 -5.46 9.67 -1.86
N ALA A 82 -6.15 10.75 -2.24
CA ALA A 82 -6.76 11.68 -1.29
C ALA A 82 -7.80 11.01 -0.40
N MET A 83 -8.55 10.01 -0.91
CA MET A 83 -9.51 9.22 -0.15
C MET A 83 -8.80 8.43 0.97
N VAL A 84 -7.68 7.76 0.67
CA VAL A 84 -6.89 7.03 1.67
C VAL A 84 -6.36 8.00 2.74
N LYS A 85 -5.79 9.14 2.31
CA LYS A 85 -5.22 10.14 3.24
C LYS A 85 -6.26 10.76 4.17
N LYS A 86 -7.53 10.83 3.75
CA LYS A 86 -8.63 11.37 4.56
C LYS A 86 -9.28 10.35 5.48
N TYR A 87 -9.08 9.05 5.25
CA TYR A 87 -9.89 7.99 5.88
C TYR A 87 -9.67 7.87 7.40
N GLU A 88 -8.46 7.97 7.87
CA GLU A 88 -8.10 7.89 9.30
C GLU A 88 -7.07 8.96 9.67
N SER A 89 -7.41 10.19 9.47
CA SER A 89 -6.64 11.23 10.11
C SER A 89 -7.09 11.33 11.56
N GLY A 90 -6.45 10.65 12.50
CA GLY A 90 -6.73 10.79 13.94
C GLY A 90 -6.74 12.25 14.38
N VAL A 91 -6.02 13.09 13.62
CA VAL A 91 -6.05 14.53 13.63
C VAL A 91 -6.22 15.00 12.19
N VAL A 92 -7.30 15.67 11.86
CA VAL A 92 -7.44 16.37 10.58
C VAL A 92 -6.55 17.61 10.63
N MET A 93 -5.37 17.54 10.01
CA MET A 93 -4.48 18.70 9.89
C MET A 93 -5.05 19.72 8.90
N ASN A 94 -4.88 21.02 9.20
CA ASN A 94 -5.42 22.11 8.40
C ASN A 94 -6.89 21.87 8.03
N PRO A 95 -7.80 21.73 9.03
CA PRO A 95 -9.19 21.44 8.77
C PRO A 95 -9.82 22.55 7.96
N VAL A 96 -10.85 22.23 7.20
CA VAL A 96 -11.67 23.25 6.55
C VAL A 96 -12.28 24.12 7.63
N THR A 97 -12.12 25.43 7.53
CA THR A 97 -12.60 26.42 8.45
C THR A 97 -13.61 27.34 7.79
N ILE A 98 -14.39 28.07 8.56
CA ILE A 98 -15.34 29.08 8.06
C ILE A 98 -15.17 30.38 8.82
N SER A 99 -15.47 31.50 8.15
CA SER A 99 -15.47 32.83 8.78
C SER A 99 -16.70 33.03 9.68
N PRO A 100 -16.59 33.73 10.81
CA PRO A 100 -17.76 34.11 11.62
C PRO A 100 -18.77 34.99 10.86
N SER A 101 -18.33 35.72 9.83
CA SER A 101 -19.19 36.56 8.97
C SER A 101 -19.84 35.81 7.81
N ALA A 102 -19.52 34.53 7.61
CA ALA A 102 -20.20 33.71 6.60
C ALA A 102 -21.64 33.44 6.99
N SER A 103 -22.48 33.15 6.02
CA SER A 103 -23.89 32.82 6.21
C SER A 103 -24.11 31.33 6.48
N LEU A 104 -25.30 30.97 6.97
CA LEU A 104 -25.73 29.56 7.07
C LEU A 104 -25.75 28.90 5.68
N GLY A 105 -26.09 29.64 4.62
CA GLY A 105 -26.05 29.17 3.24
C GLY A 105 -24.64 28.74 2.82
N ASP A 106 -23.64 29.59 3.10
CA ASP A 106 -22.22 29.26 2.83
C ASP A 106 -21.78 28.01 3.59
N LEU A 107 -22.23 27.83 4.82
CA LEU A 107 -21.93 26.65 5.62
C LEU A 107 -22.56 25.38 5.04
N VAL A 108 -23.84 25.47 4.56
CA VAL A 108 -24.53 24.33 3.94
C VAL A 108 -23.81 23.91 2.66
N GLU A 109 -23.44 24.85 1.81
CA GLU A 109 -22.65 24.57 0.60
C GLU A 109 -21.28 23.94 0.93
N LEU A 110 -20.59 24.49 1.94
CA LEU A 110 -19.34 23.96 2.43
C LEU A 110 -19.49 22.50 2.90
N LYS A 111 -20.51 22.21 3.69
CA LYS A 111 -20.82 20.85 4.19
C LYS A 111 -21.15 19.87 3.06
N GLN A 112 -21.94 20.29 2.06
CA GLN A 112 -22.26 19.46 0.89
C GLN A 112 -20.98 19.09 0.10
N ARG A 113 -20.09 20.05 -0.10
CA ARG A 113 -18.84 19.84 -0.83
C ARG A 113 -17.83 18.99 -0.06
N THR A 114 -17.77 19.10 1.26
CA THR A 114 -16.71 18.49 2.08
C THR A 114 -17.18 17.25 2.87
N GLY A 115 -18.48 17.08 3.09
CA GLY A 115 -19.05 16.01 3.92
C GLY A 115 -18.83 16.18 5.43
N PHE A 116 -18.27 17.31 5.89
CA PHE A 116 -17.98 17.54 7.31
C PHE A 116 -19.21 18.01 8.08
N SER A 117 -19.44 17.46 9.27
CA SER A 117 -20.55 17.76 10.16
C SER A 117 -20.21 18.76 11.28
N GLY A 118 -18.97 19.22 11.35
CA GLY A 118 -18.49 20.22 12.30
C GLY A 118 -17.28 20.93 11.77
N VAL A 119 -17.31 22.27 11.79
CA VAL A 119 -16.33 23.14 11.15
C VAL A 119 -15.82 24.16 12.19
N PRO A 120 -14.51 24.28 12.42
CA PRO A 120 -13.94 25.36 13.23
C PRO A 120 -14.21 26.72 12.59
N VAL A 121 -14.59 27.70 13.40
CA VAL A 121 -14.80 29.09 12.98
C VAL A 121 -13.58 29.89 13.37
N VAL A 122 -12.96 30.54 12.37
CA VAL A 122 -11.72 31.29 12.58
C VAL A 122 -11.84 32.72 12.09
N ASP A 123 -11.15 33.62 12.75
CA ASP A 123 -11.03 35.03 12.31
C ASP A 123 -10.07 35.16 11.10
N LYS A 124 -9.89 36.41 10.63
CA LYS A 124 -9.00 36.73 9.50
C LYS A 124 -7.54 36.36 9.76
N SER A 125 -7.12 36.20 11.01
CA SER A 125 -5.76 35.79 11.40
C SER A 125 -5.59 34.29 11.54
N GLY A 126 -6.67 33.52 11.37
CA GLY A 126 -6.71 32.06 11.56
C GLY A 126 -6.94 31.61 13.00
N LYS A 127 -7.16 32.55 13.94
CA LYS A 127 -7.44 32.22 15.35
C LYS A 127 -8.84 31.65 15.52
N VAL A 128 -8.96 30.64 16.38
CA VAL A 128 -10.25 30.00 16.69
C VAL A 128 -11.12 30.95 17.49
N VAL A 129 -12.33 31.24 16.96
CA VAL A 129 -13.34 32.08 17.62
C VAL A 129 -14.62 31.32 17.91
N GLY A 130 -14.76 30.10 17.38
CA GLY A 130 -15.92 29.25 17.59
C GLY A 130 -15.78 27.89 16.91
N ILE A 131 -16.80 27.07 17.08
CA ILE A 131 -17.01 25.85 16.31
C ILE A 131 -18.51 25.78 15.94
N ILE A 132 -18.82 25.34 14.72
CA ILE A 132 -20.20 25.15 14.27
C ILE A 132 -20.43 23.72 13.83
N THR A 133 -21.48 23.10 14.37
CA THR A 133 -21.81 21.70 14.16
C THR A 133 -23.24 21.52 13.66
N ASN A 134 -23.64 20.30 13.33
CA ASN A 134 -25.04 20.00 12.98
C ASN A 134 -26.02 20.26 14.15
N ARG A 135 -25.54 20.24 15.40
CA ARG A 135 -26.37 20.54 16.57
C ARG A 135 -26.74 22.02 16.59
N ASP A 136 -25.78 22.89 16.28
CA ASP A 136 -25.94 24.35 16.30
C ASP A 136 -26.86 24.82 15.17
N THR A 137 -26.91 24.11 14.05
CA THR A 137 -27.69 24.48 12.85
C THR A 137 -29.00 23.70 12.67
N ARG A 138 -29.37 22.81 13.64
CA ARG A 138 -30.52 21.89 13.48
C ARG A 138 -31.84 22.58 13.27
N PHE A 139 -32.07 23.74 13.89
CA PHE A 139 -33.30 24.49 13.90
C PHE A 139 -33.17 25.89 13.28
N ALA A 140 -32.06 26.14 12.58
CA ALA A 140 -31.84 27.42 11.89
C ALA A 140 -32.41 27.33 10.47
N ASP A 141 -33.40 28.15 10.18
CA ASP A 141 -34.13 28.17 8.90
C ASP A 141 -33.69 29.33 8.01
N ASP A 142 -33.13 30.40 8.58
CA ASP A 142 -32.68 31.57 7.83
C ASP A 142 -31.30 31.33 7.26
N VAL A 143 -31.23 31.06 5.95
CA VAL A 143 -29.95 30.85 5.22
C VAL A 143 -29.05 32.05 5.21
N SER A 144 -29.54 33.26 5.49
CA SER A 144 -28.78 34.50 5.57
C SER A 144 -28.17 34.75 6.96
N GLU A 145 -28.57 33.97 7.97
CA GLU A 145 -28.08 34.13 9.33
C GLU A 145 -26.55 33.90 9.41
N SER A 146 -25.90 34.77 10.17
CA SER A 146 -24.44 34.71 10.33
C SER A 146 -24.01 33.52 11.18
N VAL A 147 -22.94 32.84 10.77
CA VAL A 147 -22.28 31.78 11.54
C VAL A 147 -21.94 32.22 12.96
N ALA A 148 -21.57 33.51 13.15
CA ALA A 148 -21.24 34.06 14.47
C ALA A 148 -22.40 34.01 15.47
N ASN A 149 -23.65 34.00 15.00
CA ASN A 149 -24.86 33.90 15.84
C ASN A 149 -25.15 32.47 16.23
N LEU A 150 -24.84 31.51 15.34
CA LEU A 150 -25.17 30.11 15.48
C LEU A 150 -24.06 29.28 16.16
N MET A 151 -22.79 29.71 16.04
CA MET A 151 -21.63 28.96 16.52
C MET A 151 -21.56 28.87 18.04
N THR A 152 -21.02 27.76 18.54
CA THR A 152 -20.54 27.64 19.92
C THR A 152 -19.24 28.44 20.09
N LYS A 153 -19.26 29.45 20.95
CA LYS A 153 -18.13 30.40 21.17
C LYS A 153 -17.07 29.87 22.14
N GLU A 154 -17.49 29.10 23.16
CA GLU A 154 -16.57 28.46 24.12
C GLU A 154 -16.06 27.15 23.52
N VAL A 155 -14.92 27.20 22.84
CA VAL A 155 -14.32 26.03 22.18
C VAL A 155 -13.29 25.40 23.12
N VAL A 156 -13.43 24.09 23.35
CA VAL A 156 -12.39 23.32 24.03
C VAL A 156 -11.29 23.03 23.02
N THR A 157 -10.11 23.58 23.26
CA THR A 157 -8.93 23.42 22.40
C THR A 157 -7.86 22.60 23.09
N VAL A 158 -7.00 21.97 22.29
CA VAL A 158 -5.83 21.21 22.73
C VAL A 158 -4.62 21.57 21.86
N LYS A 159 -3.42 21.23 22.35
CA LYS A 159 -2.19 21.36 21.56
C LYS A 159 -1.93 20.07 20.76
N MET A 160 -1.05 20.15 19.76
CA MET A 160 -0.70 19.03 18.89
C MET A 160 -0.11 17.83 19.66
N ASP A 161 0.63 18.08 20.71
CA ASP A 161 1.31 17.11 21.56
C ASP A 161 0.44 16.58 22.72
N THR A 162 -0.84 16.96 22.79
CA THR A 162 -1.77 16.49 23.83
C THR A 162 -1.93 14.96 23.75
N PRO A 163 -1.66 14.21 24.83
CA PRO A 163 -1.82 12.77 24.86
C PRO A 163 -3.27 12.33 24.54
N ASN A 164 -3.43 11.22 23.81
CA ASN A 164 -4.74 10.70 23.42
C ASN A 164 -5.67 10.45 24.61
N ASP A 165 -5.14 9.98 25.74
CA ASP A 165 -5.94 9.75 26.96
C ASP A 165 -6.46 11.04 27.57
N GLU A 166 -5.71 12.13 27.49
CA GLU A 166 -6.14 13.45 27.94
C GLU A 166 -7.19 14.02 26.98
N ALA A 167 -6.96 13.94 25.70
CA ALA A 167 -7.94 14.34 24.68
C ALA A 167 -9.27 13.58 24.84
N ARG A 168 -9.23 12.27 25.08
CA ARG A 168 -10.43 11.45 25.37
C ARG A 168 -11.13 11.90 26.63
N ARG A 169 -10.41 12.21 27.70
CA ARG A 169 -10.99 12.76 28.95
C ARG A 169 -11.68 14.10 28.73
N LEU A 170 -11.09 14.99 27.91
CA LEU A 170 -11.71 16.29 27.58
C LEU A 170 -12.98 16.11 26.76
N LEU A 171 -12.97 15.26 25.73
CA LEU A 171 -14.17 14.93 24.94
C LEU A 171 -15.32 14.43 25.84
N HIS A 172 -15.02 13.50 26.74
CA HIS A 172 -16.00 12.94 27.67
C HIS A 172 -16.50 13.99 28.70
N LYS A 173 -15.56 14.74 29.33
CA LYS A 173 -15.88 15.75 30.33
C LYS A 173 -16.80 16.83 29.80
N HIS A 174 -16.54 17.31 28.59
CA HIS A 174 -17.33 18.37 27.95
C HIS A 174 -18.50 17.84 27.12
N ARG A 175 -18.67 16.50 26.98
CA ARG A 175 -19.70 15.83 26.16
C ARG A 175 -19.72 16.33 24.72
N ILE A 176 -18.52 16.50 24.15
CA ILE A 176 -18.29 16.93 22.79
C ILE A 176 -17.68 15.80 21.95
N GLU A 177 -17.88 15.85 20.63
CA GLU A 177 -17.36 14.84 19.71
C GLU A 177 -16.09 15.29 19.00
N ARG A 178 -15.67 16.55 19.23
CA ARG A 178 -14.54 17.17 18.52
C ARG A 178 -13.75 18.09 19.43
N LEU A 179 -12.42 18.06 19.27
CA LEU A 179 -11.49 19.01 19.86
C LEU A 179 -10.78 19.76 18.75
N VAL A 180 -10.70 21.07 18.86
CA VAL A 180 -9.91 21.89 17.93
C VAL A 180 -8.47 21.92 18.42
N ILE A 181 -7.53 21.57 17.54
CA ILE A 181 -6.10 21.65 17.83
C ILE A 181 -5.59 23.01 17.41
N VAL A 182 -4.90 23.68 18.31
CA VAL A 182 -4.36 25.03 18.09
C VAL A 182 -2.85 25.10 18.31
N ASP A 183 -2.20 26.04 17.62
CA ASP A 183 -0.82 26.43 17.88
C ASP A 183 -0.71 27.37 19.08
N ASP A 184 0.50 27.89 19.33
CA ASP A 184 0.76 28.81 20.47
C ASP A 184 0.07 30.17 20.31
N ASP A 185 -0.26 30.56 19.08
CA ASP A 185 -1.00 31.78 18.77
C ASP A 185 -2.52 31.59 18.75
N ASN A 186 -3.02 30.40 19.18
CA ASN A 186 -4.44 29.99 19.12
C ASN A 186 -5.01 29.90 17.69
N ARG A 187 -4.17 29.63 16.69
CA ARG A 187 -4.62 29.38 15.33
C ARG A 187 -5.03 27.93 15.16
N CYS A 188 -6.07 27.69 14.37
CA CYS A 188 -6.56 26.35 14.06
C CYS A 188 -5.54 25.60 13.20
N VAL A 189 -4.90 24.58 13.77
CA VAL A 189 -3.95 23.71 13.06
C VAL A 189 -4.48 22.30 12.83
N GLY A 190 -5.50 21.90 13.60
CA GLY A 190 -6.06 20.55 13.50
C GLY A 190 -7.44 20.41 14.13
N LEU A 191 -8.07 19.27 13.87
CA LEU A 191 -9.34 18.82 14.46
C LEU A 191 -9.24 17.35 14.82
N LEU A 192 -9.52 17.00 16.07
CA LEU A 192 -9.56 15.63 16.59
C LEU A 192 -11.01 15.22 16.84
N THR A 193 -11.43 14.02 16.42
CA THR A 193 -12.78 13.51 16.69
C THR A 193 -12.78 12.20 17.46
N VAL A 194 -13.89 11.91 18.17
CA VAL A 194 -14.09 10.63 18.88
C VAL A 194 -13.96 9.46 17.91
N LYS A 195 -14.57 9.57 16.70
CA LYS A 195 -14.50 8.53 15.68
C LYS A 195 -13.07 8.20 15.26
N ASP A 196 -12.21 9.22 15.16
CA ASP A 196 -10.81 9.03 14.76
C ASP A 196 -10.00 8.36 15.87
N MET A 197 -10.31 8.69 17.12
CA MET A 197 -9.68 8.03 18.28
C MET A 197 -10.10 6.57 18.43
N ASP A 198 -11.38 6.26 18.17
CA ASP A 198 -11.89 4.90 18.23
C ASP A 198 -11.28 4.04 17.12
N LYS A 199 -11.18 4.57 15.90
CA LYS A 199 -10.49 3.89 14.79
C LYS A 199 -9.01 3.66 15.07
N ALA A 200 -8.31 4.63 15.66
CA ALA A 200 -6.91 4.47 16.04
C ALA A 200 -6.72 3.37 17.10
N ALA A 201 -7.67 3.19 18.00
CA ALA A 201 -7.64 2.11 19.00
C ALA A 201 -7.93 0.72 18.38
N VAL A 202 -8.76 0.65 17.33
CA VAL A 202 -9.07 -0.60 16.62
C VAL A 202 -7.88 -1.08 15.78
N ASN A 203 -7.08 -0.18 15.19
CA ASN A 203 -5.96 -0.49 14.31
C ASN A 203 -4.62 0.03 14.88
N PRO A 204 -4.12 -0.53 16.00
CA PRO A 204 -2.90 -0.03 16.67
C PRO A 204 -1.64 -0.19 15.80
N ASN A 205 -1.66 -1.14 14.86
CA ASN A 205 -0.55 -1.43 13.95
C ASN A 205 -0.65 -0.69 12.60
N ALA A 206 -1.62 0.24 12.43
CA ALA A 206 -1.79 0.92 11.16
C ALA A 206 -0.53 1.67 10.72
N ALA A 207 -0.17 1.56 9.44
CA ALA A 207 0.92 2.30 8.84
C ALA A 207 0.48 3.76 8.61
N LYS A 208 1.01 4.68 9.43
CA LYS A 208 0.66 6.11 9.42
C LYS A 208 1.86 6.99 9.18
N ASP A 209 1.61 8.15 8.58
CA ASP A 209 2.61 9.23 8.45
C ASP A 209 2.72 10.04 9.76
N ALA A 210 3.64 11.00 9.79
CA ALA A 210 3.86 11.86 10.96
C ALA A 210 2.63 12.71 11.35
N ALA A 211 1.70 12.93 10.43
CA ALA A 211 0.43 13.62 10.68
C ALA A 211 -0.71 12.65 11.10
N GLY A 212 -0.41 11.39 11.36
CA GLY A 212 -1.39 10.36 11.75
C GLY A 212 -2.30 9.85 10.64
N ARG A 213 -2.03 10.20 9.37
CA ARG A 213 -2.80 9.76 8.20
C ARG A 213 -2.28 8.42 7.69
N LEU A 214 -3.18 7.57 7.18
CA LEU A 214 -2.80 6.31 6.56
C LEU A 214 -1.79 6.52 5.41
N ARG A 215 -0.79 5.63 5.34
CA ARG A 215 0.19 5.65 4.25
C ARG A 215 -0.39 5.02 2.99
N VAL A 216 -0.04 5.61 1.84
CA VAL A 216 -0.46 5.13 0.53
C VAL A 216 0.65 5.35 -0.48
N ALA A 217 0.84 4.39 -1.37
CA ALA A 217 1.66 4.50 -2.55
C ALA A 217 0.78 4.54 -3.81
N ALA A 218 1.32 5.05 -4.92
CA ALA A 218 0.63 5.06 -6.19
C ALA A 218 1.61 4.85 -7.35
N ALA A 219 1.15 4.13 -8.38
CA ALA A 219 1.96 3.86 -9.56
C ALA A 219 1.95 5.04 -10.53
N SER A 220 3.12 5.34 -11.10
CA SER A 220 3.32 6.26 -12.21
C SER A 220 4.09 5.56 -13.34
N THR A 221 4.43 6.29 -14.38
CA THR A 221 5.14 5.78 -15.55
C THR A 221 6.27 6.73 -15.98
N VAL A 222 6.87 6.47 -17.12
CA VAL A 222 7.95 7.27 -17.70
C VAL A 222 7.43 8.41 -18.60
N GLY A 223 8.30 9.34 -18.97
CA GLY A 223 8.00 10.44 -19.90
C GLY A 223 7.19 11.57 -19.27
N ASP A 224 6.69 12.48 -20.10
CA ASP A 224 5.99 13.70 -19.62
C ASP A 224 4.64 13.37 -18.96
N ALA A 225 3.88 12.44 -19.51
CA ALA A 225 2.63 11.99 -18.91
C ALA A 225 2.85 11.33 -17.53
N GLY A 226 3.97 10.61 -17.35
CA GLY A 226 4.38 10.06 -16.05
C GLY A 226 4.79 11.16 -15.06
N PHE A 227 5.44 12.19 -15.55
CA PHE A 227 5.83 13.34 -14.73
C PHE A 227 4.63 14.12 -14.22
N GLU A 228 3.69 14.48 -15.11
CA GLU A 228 2.43 15.16 -14.76
C GLU A 228 1.62 14.37 -13.74
N ARG A 229 1.51 13.04 -13.94
CA ARG A 229 0.86 12.14 -12.99
C ARG A 229 1.57 12.16 -11.62
N THR A 230 2.89 12.13 -11.61
CA THR A 230 3.68 12.18 -10.37
C THR A 230 3.45 13.47 -9.61
N GLU A 231 3.42 14.63 -10.28
CA GLU A 231 3.09 15.92 -9.67
C GLU A 231 1.70 15.93 -9.02
N ALA A 232 0.69 15.41 -9.73
CA ALA A 232 -0.68 15.33 -9.22
C ALA A 232 -0.79 14.40 -8.00
N LEU A 233 -0.09 13.26 -8.01
CA LEU A 233 -0.05 12.33 -6.88
C LEU A 233 0.64 12.95 -5.65
N ILE A 234 1.73 13.69 -5.86
CA ILE A 234 2.41 14.43 -4.78
C ILE A 234 1.50 15.50 -4.20
N ALA A 235 0.79 16.25 -5.04
CA ALA A 235 -0.20 17.25 -4.62
C ALA A 235 -1.37 16.62 -3.84
N ALA A 236 -1.76 15.38 -4.16
CA ALA A 236 -2.78 14.62 -3.41
C ALA A 236 -2.26 14.06 -2.07
N GLY A 237 -0.95 14.19 -1.77
CA GLY A 237 -0.34 13.78 -0.51
C GLY A 237 0.12 12.33 -0.46
N VAL A 238 0.45 11.71 -1.59
CA VAL A 238 1.02 10.36 -1.65
C VAL A 238 2.32 10.27 -0.84
N ASP A 239 2.55 9.17 -0.14
CA ASP A 239 3.79 8.96 0.61
C ASP A 239 4.92 8.42 -0.27
N CYS A 240 4.55 7.64 -1.29
CA CYS A 240 5.50 7.00 -2.19
C CYS A 240 4.93 6.88 -3.61
N VAL A 241 5.73 7.23 -4.62
CA VAL A 241 5.42 7.00 -6.03
C VAL A 241 6.27 5.86 -6.56
N ILE A 242 5.63 4.94 -7.31
CA ILE A 242 6.32 3.82 -7.94
C ILE A 242 6.39 4.06 -9.45
N ILE A 243 7.59 4.25 -10.00
CA ILE A 243 7.82 4.23 -11.44
C ILE A 243 7.78 2.77 -11.88
N ASP A 244 6.61 2.36 -12.38
CA ASP A 244 6.24 0.97 -12.58
C ASP A 244 6.26 0.58 -14.07
N THR A 245 7.26 -0.20 -14.47
CA THR A 245 7.48 -0.64 -15.85
C THR A 245 7.75 -2.15 -15.91
N ALA A 246 7.55 -2.77 -17.08
CA ALA A 246 7.87 -4.18 -17.31
C ALA A 246 9.39 -4.43 -17.31
N HIS A 247 10.19 -3.40 -17.65
CA HIS A 247 11.64 -3.45 -17.68
C HIS A 247 12.25 -2.17 -17.12
N GLY A 248 12.65 -2.21 -15.83
CA GLY A 248 13.19 -1.06 -15.09
C GLY A 248 14.64 -0.68 -15.49
N HIS A 249 15.39 -1.56 -16.11
CA HIS A 249 16.77 -1.28 -16.56
C HIS A 249 16.77 -0.52 -17.91
N SER A 250 16.16 0.63 -17.92
CA SER A 250 15.98 1.48 -19.09
C SER A 250 16.33 2.93 -18.77
N ILE A 251 16.92 3.65 -19.73
CA ILE A 251 17.30 5.06 -19.58
C ILE A 251 16.08 5.91 -19.21
N SER A 252 14.93 5.64 -19.80
CA SER A 252 13.70 6.39 -19.52
C SER A 252 13.22 6.22 -18.08
N VAL A 253 13.46 5.07 -17.46
CA VAL A 253 13.11 4.83 -16.04
C VAL A 253 14.06 5.60 -15.13
N ALA A 254 15.38 5.55 -15.37
CA ALA A 254 16.35 6.33 -14.61
C ALA A 254 16.05 7.84 -14.69
N GLN A 255 15.78 8.36 -15.88
CA GLN A 255 15.39 9.76 -16.08
C GLN A 255 14.07 10.12 -15.36
N ALA A 256 13.09 9.21 -15.32
CA ALA A 256 11.84 9.44 -14.61
C ALA A 256 12.08 9.51 -13.08
N VAL A 257 12.95 8.65 -12.54
CA VAL A 257 13.36 8.70 -11.12
C VAL A 257 14.04 10.04 -10.81
N GLU A 258 15.05 10.44 -11.58
CA GLU A 258 15.77 11.71 -11.40
C GLU A 258 14.85 12.93 -11.46
N ARG A 259 13.89 12.93 -12.41
CA ARG A 259 12.89 14.02 -12.53
C ARG A 259 11.96 14.04 -11.33
N ALA A 260 11.44 12.90 -10.90
CA ALA A 260 10.54 12.79 -9.75
C ALA A 260 11.20 13.26 -8.45
N LYS A 261 12.48 12.92 -8.23
CA LYS A 261 13.25 13.37 -7.06
C LYS A 261 13.45 14.89 -7.01
N LYS A 262 13.38 15.58 -8.14
CA LYS A 262 13.47 17.05 -8.20
C LYS A 262 12.17 17.77 -7.81
N ILE A 263 11.01 17.08 -7.86
CA ILE A 263 9.71 17.67 -7.49
C ILE A 263 9.60 17.81 -5.97
N SER A 264 10.02 16.78 -5.23
CA SER A 264 9.88 16.74 -3.77
C SER A 264 10.99 15.92 -3.13
N ASN A 265 11.56 16.47 -2.05
CA ASN A 265 12.54 15.75 -1.22
C ASN A 265 11.89 14.84 -0.17
N SER A 266 10.60 14.99 0.09
CA SER A 266 9.88 14.24 1.12
C SER A 266 9.18 12.98 0.58
N VAL A 267 8.74 12.99 -0.68
CA VAL A 267 8.08 11.84 -1.31
C VAL A 267 9.13 10.83 -1.74
N GLN A 268 8.88 9.57 -1.40
CA GLN A 268 9.78 8.48 -1.74
C GLN A 268 9.49 7.95 -3.13
N ILE A 269 10.55 7.63 -3.88
CA ILE A 269 10.45 7.11 -5.25
C ILE A 269 10.97 5.67 -5.30
N ILE A 270 10.08 4.76 -5.66
CA ILE A 270 10.41 3.36 -5.93
C ILE A 270 10.47 3.17 -7.44
N ALA A 271 11.37 2.36 -7.94
CA ALA A 271 11.46 2.06 -9.36
C ALA A 271 11.59 0.55 -9.62
N GLY A 272 11.08 0.11 -10.77
CA GLY A 272 11.14 -1.28 -11.21
C GLY A 272 10.32 -1.53 -12.49
N ASN A 273 10.25 -2.82 -12.95
CA ASN A 273 10.82 -3.99 -12.30
C ASN A 273 12.19 -4.34 -12.86
N VAL A 274 13.02 -4.87 -12.01
CA VAL A 274 14.36 -5.37 -12.35
C VAL A 274 14.54 -6.81 -11.88
N ALA A 275 15.63 -7.46 -12.31
CA ALA A 275 15.98 -8.82 -11.90
C ALA A 275 17.49 -9.06 -11.83
N THR A 276 18.33 -8.03 -11.93
CA THR A 276 19.78 -8.14 -11.94
C THR A 276 20.46 -7.10 -11.03
N ALA A 277 21.67 -7.43 -10.58
CA ALA A 277 22.47 -6.54 -9.74
C ALA A 277 22.79 -5.21 -10.45
N GLU A 278 23.10 -5.26 -11.75
CA GLU A 278 23.44 -4.08 -12.55
C GLU A 278 22.25 -3.13 -12.67
N ALA A 279 21.06 -3.69 -12.93
CA ALA A 279 19.82 -2.90 -13.01
C ALA A 279 19.47 -2.24 -11.66
N THR A 280 19.67 -2.96 -10.56
CA THR A 280 19.46 -2.45 -9.21
C THR A 280 20.37 -1.25 -8.94
N LYS A 281 21.68 -1.39 -9.21
CA LYS A 281 22.63 -0.28 -9.06
C LYS A 281 22.26 0.93 -9.90
N ALA A 282 21.89 0.72 -11.17
CA ALA A 282 21.48 1.82 -12.06
C ALA A 282 20.27 2.62 -11.52
N LEU A 283 19.28 1.95 -10.91
CA LEU A 283 18.14 2.64 -10.31
C LEU A 283 18.51 3.36 -9.00
N ILE A 284 19.38 2.78 -8.18
CA ILE A 284 19.89 3.41 -6.96
C ILE A 284 20.72 4.66 -7.31
N ASP A 285 21.57 4.58 -8.32
CA ASP A 285 22.40 5.70 -8.80
C ASP A 285 21.52 6.83 -9.35
N ALA A 286 20.36 6.51 -9.95
CA ALA A 286 19.34 7.49 -10.37
C ALA A 286 18.57 8.12 -9.20
N GLY A 287 18.73 7.63 -7.97
CA GLY A 287 18.11 8.18 -6.76
C GLY A 287 16.86 7.44 -6.29
N ALA A 288 16.61 6.21 -6.71
CA ALA A 288 15.50 5.40 -6.19
C ALA A 288 15.68 5.10 -4.70
N ASP A 289 14.60 5.28 -3.93
CA ASP A 289 14.57 5.05 -2.47
C ASP A 289 14.28 3.58 -2.12
N ALA A 290 13.75 2.80 -3.06
CA ALA A 290 13.67 1.34 -3.04
C ALA A 290 13.60 0.79 -4.47
N VAL A 291 13.92 -0.49 -4.64
CA VAL A 291 13.95 -1.15 -5.95
C VAL A 291 12.96 -2.33 -5.95
N LYS A 292 12.09 -2.40 -6.97
CA LYS A 292 11.10 -3.45 -7.12
C LYS A 292 11.58 -4.53 -8.08
N VAL A 293 11.60 -5.80 -7.58
CA VAL A 293 12.24 -6.94 -8.23
C VAL A 293 11.23 -7.99 -8.67
N GLY A 294 11.26 -8.32 -9.96
CA GLY A 294 10.43 -9.40 -10.52
C GLY A 294 10.15 -9.20 -12.01
N ILE A 295 10.75 -10.04 -12.84
CA ILE A 295 10.51 -10.10 -14.29
C ILE A 295 9.86 -11.44 -14.62
N GLY A 296 8.53 -11.40 -14.85
CA GLY A 296 7.74 -12.55 -15.24
C GLY A 296 7.36 -13.58 -14.17
N PRO A 297 7.45 -13.34 -12.83
CA PRO A 297 7.08 -14.34 -11.83
C PRO A 297 5.57 -14.36 -11.52
N GLY A 298 4.80 -13.36 -11.92
CA GLY A 298 3.37 -13.27 -11.61
C GLY A 298 2.54 -14.41 -12.21
N SER A 299 1.51 -14.87 -11.50
CA SER A 299 0.67 -16.02 -11.91
C SER A 299 -0.09 -15.82 -13.22
N ILE A 300 -0.31 -14.57 -13.62
CA ILE A 300 -1.00 -14.18 -14.86
C ILE A 300 -0.07 -13.49 -15.85
N CYS A 301 1.24 -13.49 -15.58
CA CYS A 301 2.26 -12.92 -16.47
C CYS A 301 2.73 -13.98 -17.47
N THR A 302 2.77 -13.62 -18.76
CA THR A 302 3.25 -14.50 -19.84
C THR A 302 4.55 -14.00 -20.47
N THR A 303 5.20 -12.97 -19.92
CA THR A 303 6.45 -12.40 -20.44
C THR A 303 7.52 -13.47 -20.71
N ARG A 304 7.70 -14.42 -19.79
CA ARG A 304 8.70 -15.50 -19.94
C ARG A 304 8.41 -16.43 -21.11
N ILE A 305 7.15 -16.58 -21.47
CA ILE A 305 6.72 -17.44 -22.60
C ILE A 305 6.69 -16.64 -23.90
N VAL A 306 6.14 -15.44 -23.87
CA VAL A 306 5.94 -14.61 -25.07
C VAL A 306 7.24 -13.97 -25.52
N ALA A 307 8.00 -13.37 -24.59
CA ALA A 307 9.26 -12.69 -24.88
C ALA A 307 10.50 -13.57 -24.62
N GLY A 308 10.37 -14.69 -23.92
CA GLY A 308 11.50 -15.54 -23.50
C GLY A 308 12.40 -14.89 -22.45
N VAL A 309 11.95 -13.83 -21.76
CA VAL A 309 12.73 -13.02 -20.84
C VAL A 309 12.23 -13.17 -19.42
N GLY A 310 13.15 -13.32 -18.46
CA GLY A 310 12.83 -13.39 -17.05
C GLY A 310 13.97 -14.02 -16.24
N VAL A 311 13.87 -13.89 -14.92
CA VAL A 311 14.78 -14.56 -13.97
C VAL A 311 13.90 -15.21 -12.90
N PRO A 312 14.16 -16.48 -12.50
CA PRO A 312 13.52 -17.11 -11.35
C PRO A 312 13.64 -16.26 -10.10
N GLN A 313 12.53 -16.14 -9.35
CA GLN A 313 12.32 -15.02 -8.43
C GLN A 313 13.29 -15.01 -7.24
N LEU A 314 13.63 -16.17 -6.69
CA LEU A 314 14.57 -16.23 -5.55
C LEU A 314 15.95 -15.70 -5.95
N THR A 315 16.49 -16.18 -7.09
CA THR A 315 17.77 -15.70 -7.65
C THR A 315 17.74 -14.20 -7.96
N ALA A 316 16.60 -13.68 -8.49
CA ALA A 316 16.46 -12.26 -8.77
C ALA A 316 16.51 -11.42 -7.48
N ILE A 317 15.81 -11.86 -6.43
CA ILE A 317 15.78 -11.16 -5.13
C ILE A 317 17.20 -11.14 -4.53
N GLU A 318 17.85 -12.29 -4.43
CA GLU A 318 19.20 -12.40 -3.86
C GLU A 318 20.21 -11.49 -4.59
N ALA A 319 20.24 -11.55 -5.92
CA ALA A 319 21.16 -10.73 -6.72
C ALA A 319 20.91 -9.21 -6.52
N CYS A 320 19.64 -8.80 -6.47
CA CYS A 320 19.28 -7.40 -6.29
C CYS A 320 19.52 -6.93 -4.84
N ALA A 321 19.20 -7.75 -3.84
CA ALA A 321 19.41 -7.43 -2.42
C ALA A 321 20.92 -7.28 -2.11
N ASN A 322 21.74 -8.20 -2.59
CA ASN A 322 23.21 -8.10 -2.46
C ASN A 322 23.75 -6.83 -3.12
N ALA A 323 23.22 -6.44 -4.28
CA ALA A 323 23.65 -5.22 -4.95
C ALA A 323 23.22 -3.93 -4.21
N ALA A 324 22.09 -3.96 -3.52
CA ALA A 324 21.53 -2.84 -2.78
C ALA A 324 22.13 -2.70 -1.36
N GLN A 325 22.74 -3.75 -0.81
CA GLN A 325 23.20 -3.82 0.58
C GLN A 325 24.11 -2.64 0.97
N ALA A 326 25.12 -2.34 0.18
CA ALA A 326 26.07 -1.27 0.49
C ALA A 326 25.41 0.12 0.54
N SER A 327 24.35 0.34 -0.21
CA SER A 327 23.59 1.59 -0.21
C SER A 327 22.51 1.64 0.85
N GLY A 328 22.16 0.51 1.47
CA GLY A 328 21.05 0.35 2.40
C GLY A 328 19.68 0.69 1.78
N VAL A 329 19.54 0.56 0.44
CA VAL A 329 18.26 0.77 -0.26
C VAL A 329 17.44 -0.52 -0.20
N PRO A 330 16.20 -0.49 0.34
CA PRO A 330 15.37 -1.67 0.44
C PRO A 330 15.00 -2.28 -0.92
N VAL A 331 14.82 -3.60 -0.94
CA VAL A 331 14.36 -4.36 -2.11
C VAL A 331 12.97 -4.91 -1.85
N ILE A 332 12.09 -4.81 -2.85
CA ILE A 332 10.71 -5.29 -2.83
C ILE A 332 10.60 -6.53 -3.71
N ALA A 333 10.23 -7.67 -3.16
CA ALA A 333 9.94 -8.88 -3.93
C ALA A 333 8.54 -8.78 -4.55
N ASP A 334 8.44 -8.69 -5.88
CA ASP A 334 7.17 -8.52 -6.60
C ASP A 334 6.83 -9.74 -7.45
N GLY A 335 5.82 -10.50 -7.01
CA GLY A 335 5.25 -11.63 -7.72
C GLY A 335 5.89 -13.00 -7.39
N GLY A 336 5.21 -14.07 -7.83
CA GLY A 336 5.64 -15.45 -7.63
C GLY A 336 5.28 -16.05 -6.27
N ILE A 337 4.72 -15.29 -5.35
CA ILE A 337 4.38 -15.70 -3.98
C ILE A 337 2.98 -16.30 -3.97
N LYS A 338 2.87 -17.60 -3.66
CA LYS A 338 1.63 -18.37 -3.61
C LYS A 338 1.20 -18.70 -2.18
N PHE A 339 2.16 -18.88 -1.27
CA PHE A 339 1.96 -19.28 0.12
C PHE A 339 2.76 -18.37 1.07
N SER A 340 2.44 -18.44 2.35
CA SER A 340 3.22 -17.73 3.40
C SER A 340 4.68 -18.24 3.49
N GLY A 341 4.93 -19.51 3.13
CA GLY A 341 6.28 -20.04 3.01
C GLY A 341 7.12 -19.35 1.91
N ASP A 342 6.51 -19.07 0.74
CA ASP A 342 7.20 -18.31 -0.32
C ASP A 342 7.49 -16.88 0.12
N PHE A 343 6.57 -16.27 0.86
CA PHE A 343 6.76 -14.96 1.46
C PHE A 343 7.94 -14.95 2.43
N ALA A 344 8.03 -15.94 3.32
CA ALA A 344 9.16 -16.08 4.24
C ALA A 344 10.49 -16.27 3.48
N LYS A 345 10.50 -17.10 2.41
CA LYS A 345 11.69 -17.31 1.55
C LYS A 345 12.09 -16.03 0.81
N ALA A 346 11.12 -15.22 0.35
CA ALA A 346 11.41 -13.95 -0.32
C ALA A 346 12.13 -12.97 0.62
N LEU A 347 11.66 -12.86 1.87
CA LEU A 347 12.30 -12.03 2.89
C LEU A 347 13.66 -12.60 3.27
N ALA A 348 13.76 -13.90 3.52
CA ALA A 348 15.03 -14.56 3.84
C ALA A 348 16.11 -14.38 2.76
N ALA A 349 15.71 -14.25 1.49
CA ALA A 349 16.61 -13.96 0.36
C ALA A 349 17.07 -12.48 0.27
N GLY A 350 16.66 -11.63 1.23
CA GLY A 350 17.11 -10.25 1.35
C GLY A 350 16.07 -9.19 0.93
N ALA A 351 14.84 -9.58 0.58
CA ALA A 351 13.78 -8.58 0.38
C ALA A 351 13.33 -7.98 1.72
N SER A 352 13.13 -6.67 1.76
CA SER A 352 12.57 -5.99 2.94
C SER A 352 11.05 -6.11 3.00
N THR A 353 10.39 -6.17 1.84
CA THR A 353 8.94 -6.27 1.70
C THR A 353 8.56 -7.12 0.50
N ALA A 354 7.31 -7.60 0.49
CA ALA A 354 6.78 -8.38 -0.63
C ALA A 354 5.47 -7.78 -1.18
N MET A 355 5.42 -7.61 -2.50
CA MET A 355 4.23 -7.17 -3.22
C MET A 355 3.47 -8.37 -3.76
N MET A 356 2.15 -8.40 -3.53
CA MET A 356 1.29 -9.50 -3.92
C MET A 356 0.07 -9.00 -4.71
N GLY A 357 -0.26 -9.70 -5.79
CA GLY A 357 -1.44 -9.45 -6.62
C GLY A 357 -2.54 -10.48 -6.38
N SER A 358 -2.35 -11.73 -6.84
CA SER A 358 -3.35 -12.79 -6.80
C SER A 358 -3.87 -13.11 -5.38
N MET A 359 -3.02 -12.96 -4.37
CA MET A 359 -3.38 -13.18 -2.98
C MET A 359 -4.48 -12.23 -2.52
N PHE A 360 -4.41 -10.96 -2.95
CA PHE A 360 -5.33 -9.90 -2.54
C PHE A 360 -6.44 -9.62 -3.55
N ALA A 361 -6.31 -10.03 -4.81
CA ALA A 361 -7.33 -9.83 -5.86
C ALA A 361 -8.69 -10.45 -5.50
N GLY A 362 -8.71 -11.55 -4.75
CA GLY A 362 -9.93 -12.22 -4.28
C GLY A 362 -10.57 -11.63 -3.03
N THR A 363 -10.02 -10.55 -2.46
CA THR A 363 -10.56 -9.94 -1.24
C THR A 363 -11.79 -9.09 -1.51
N GLU A 364 -12.58 -8.87 -0.47
CA GLU A 364 -13.76 -8.00 -0.52
C GLU A 364 -13.41 -6.56 -0.87
N GLU A 365 -12.26 -6.08 -0.41
CA GLU A 365 -11.77 -4.71 -0.58
C GLU A 365 -11.15 -4.44 -1.95
N ALA A 366 -10.73 -5.49 -2.68
CA ALA A 366 -10.24 -5.34 -4.06
C ALA A 366 -11.35 -4.83 -4.99
N PRO A 367 -11.04 -4.09 -6.06
CA PRO A 367 -12.04 -3.62 -7.02
C PRO A 367 -12.71 -4.78 -7.79
N GLY A 368 -13.85 -4.49 -8.39
CA GLY A 368 -14.63 -5.45 -9.18
C GLY A 368 -15.68 -6.21 -8.35
N GLU A 369 -16.66 -6.76 -9.06
CA GLU A 369 -17.79 -7.49 -8.50
C GLU A 369 -17.46 -8.94 -8.20
N VAL A 370 -18.15 -9.51 -7.22
CA VAL A 370 -18.14 -10.96 -6.95
C VAL A 370 -19.17 -11.62 -7.87
N PHE A 371 -18.75 -12.63 -8.62
CA PHE A 371 -19.65 -13.40 -9.47
C PHE A 371 -19.58 -14.91 -9.19
N LEU A 372 -20.67 -15.59 -9.52
CA LEU A 372 -20.76 -17.04 -9.36
C LEU A 372 -20.29 -17.75 -10.64
N TYR A 373 -19.40 -18.74 -10.47
CA TYR A 373 -18.96 -19.62 -11.52
C TYR A 373 -18.85 -21.04 -10.98
N GLN A 374 -19.51 -22.01 -11.61
CA GLN A 374 -19.56 -23.42 -11.17
C GLN A 374 -19.87 -23.59 -9.68
N GLY A 375 -20.83 -22.80 -9.15
CA GLY A 375 -21.28 -22.88 -7.75
C GLY A 375 -20.33 -22.28 -6.71
N ARG A 376 -19.25 -21.58 -7.14
CA ARG A 376 -18.31 -20.88 -6.27
C ARG A 376 -18.24 -19.41 -6.62
N SER A 377 -17.90 -18.59 -5.63
CA SER A 377 -17.72 -17.15 -5.80
C SER A 377 -16.31 -16.82 -6.25
N TYR A 378 -16.18 -15.96 -7.25
CA TYR A 378 -14.92 -15.50 -7.84
C TYR A 378 -14.89 -13.99 -8.02
N LYS A 379 -13.69 -13.46 -8.20
CA LYS A 379 -13.43 -12.10 -8.68
C LYS A 379 -12.54 -12.14 -9.91
N ALA A 380 -12.70 -11.16 -10.80
CA ALA A 380 -11.82 -11.00 -11.95
C ALA A 380 -10.39 -10.66 -11.49
N TYR A 381 -9.41 -11.26 -12.15
CA TYR A 381 -7.99 -10.97 -11.94
C TYR A 381 -7.26 -10.99 -13.27
N ARG A 382 -6.55 -9.91 -13.61
CA ARG A 382 -5.85 -9.83 -14.89
C ARG A 382 -4.46 -9.21 -14.77
N GLY A 383 -3.57 -9.65 -15.68
CA GLY A 383 -2.26 -9.05 -15.83
C GLY A 383 -2.33 -7.66 -16.44
N MET A 384 -1.45 -6.76 -16.02
CA MET A 384 -1.33 -5.43 -16.61
C MET A 384 -0.91 -5.47 -18.08
N GLY A 385 -0.32 -6.59 -18.56
CA GLY A 385 -0.02 -6.87 -19.96
C GLY A 385 -1.12 -7.65 -20.69
N SER A 386 -2.31 -7.86 -20.12
CA SER A 386 -3.45 -8.43 -20.82
C SER A 386 -4.06 -7.42 -21.80
N LEU A 387 -4.75 -7.90 -22.85
CA LEU A 387 -5.38 -7.03 -23.84
C LEU A 387 -6.33 -6.02 -23.20
N GLY A 388 -7.17 -6.47 -22.26
CA GLY A 388 -8.13 -5.59 -21.60
C GLY A 388 -7.48 -4.55 -20.67
N ALA A 389 -6.34 -4.86 -20.05
CA ALA A 389 -5.59 -3.88 -19.25
C ALA A 389 -4.85 -2.88 -20.16
N MET A 390 -4.24 -3.37 -21.25
CA MET A 390 -3.52 -2.54 -22.22
C MET A 390 -4.46 -1.55 -22.92
N ALA A 391 -5.68 -1.97 -23.27
CA ALA A 391 -6.71 -1.11 -23.85
C ALA A 391 -7.17 0.02 -22.92
N ARG A 392 -6.97 -0.12 -21.59
CA ARG A 392 -7.31 0.88 -20.59
C ARG A 392 -6.14 1.79 -20.17
N GLY A 393 -4.94 1.63 -20.77
CA GLY A 393 -3.82 2.54 -20.56
C GLY A 393 -2.51 1.91 -20.09
N SER A 394 -2.44 0.57 -19.87
CA SER A 394 -1.19 -0.07 -19.43
C SER A 394 -0.25 -0.48 -20.57
N ALA A 395 -0.58 -0.18 -21.83
CA ALA A 395 0.24 -0.54 -22.99
C ALA A 395 1.65 0.10 -22.95
N ASP A 396 1.78 1.29 -22.41
CA ASP A 396 3.06 1.99 -22.23
C ASP A 396 4.01 1.27 -21.27
N ARG A 397 3.49 0.52 -20.28
CA ARG A 397 4.27 -0.35 -19.38
C ARG A 397 5.10 -1.37 -20.15
N TYR A 398 4.59 -1.82 -21.32
CA TYR A 398 5.15 -2.83 -22.19
C TYR A 398 5.73 -2.24 -23.49
N PHE A 399 6.04 -0.93 -23.49
CA PHE A 399 6.60 -0.21 -24.64
C PHE A 399 5.73 -0.24 -25.90
N GLN A 400 4.41 -0.37 -25.74
CA GLN A 400 3.45 -0.51 -26.85
C GLN A 400 2.43 0.64 -26.87
N LYS A 401 2.76 1.81 -26.32
CA LYS A 401 1.86 2.98 -26.22
C LYS A 401 1.28 3.40 -27.58
N ASP A 402 2.11 3.38 -28.63
CA ASP A 402 1.75 3.87 -29.95
C ASP A 402 1.27 2.74 -30.89
N ALA A 403 1.14 1.51 -30.38
CA ALA A 403 0.64 0.39 -31.14
C ALA A 403 -0.89 0.45 -31.27
N ALA A 404 -1.41 0.25 -32.49
CA ALA A 404 -2.85 0.07 -32.68
C ALA A 404 -3.35 -1.15 -31.88
N GLN A 405 -4.56 -1.09 -31.33
CA GLN A 405 -5.10 -2.13 -30.45
C GLN A 405 -5.03 -3.54 -31.05
N GLU A 406 -5.20 -3.66 -32.36
CA GLU A 406 -5.13 -4.92 -33.11
C GLU A 406 -3.70 -5.48 -33.26
N LYS A 407 -2.68 -4.66 -32.97
CA LYS A 407 -1.25 -5.01 -33.08
C LYS A 407 -0.58 -5.19 -31.74
N LEU A 408 -1.33 -5.07 -30.64
CA LEU A 408 -0.79 -5.30 -29.30
C LEU A 408 -0.35 -6.75 -29.12
N VAL A 409 0.82 -6.95 -28.54
CA VAL A 409 1.34 -8.27 -28.16
C VAL A 409 1.17 -8.41 -26.64
N PRO A 410 0.19 -9.17 -26.15
CA PRO A 410 -0.06 -9.30 -24.71
C PRO A 410 1.03 -10.13 -24.03
N GLU A 411 1.46 -9.65 -22.86
CA GLU A 411 2.37 -10.35 -21.95
C GLU A 411 1.68 -10.71 -20.62
N GLY A 412 0.37 -10.90 -20.67
CA GLY A 412 -0.46 -11.29 -19.54
C GLY A 412 -1.82 -11.79 -19.98
N ILE A 413 -2.47 -12.55 -19.10
CA ILE A 413 -3.81 -13.10 -19.33
C ILE A 413 -4.87 -12.41 -18.47
N GLU A 414 -6.13 -12.63 -18.84
CA GLU A 414 -7.30 -12.34 -18.01
C GLU A 414 -7.82 -13.65 -17.42
N GLY A 415 -8.10 -13.65 -16.12
CA GLY A 415 -8.56 -14.81 -15.39
C GLY A 415 -9.44 -14.42 -14.22
N GLN A 416 -9.60 -15.36 -13.32
CA GLN A 416 -10.39 -15.19 -12.10
C GLN A 416 -9.67 -15.84 -10.91
N VAL A 417 -9.93 -15.32 -9.72
CA VAL A 417 -9.46 -15.89 -8.46
C VAL A 417 -10.65 -16.18 -7.54
N PRO A 418 -10.59 -17.21 -6.68
CA PRO A 418 -11.63 -17.43 -5.69
C PRO A 418 -11.84 -16.22 -4.81
N PHE A 419 -13.10 -15.90 -4.50
CA PHE A 419 -13.44 -14.90 -3.50
C PHE A 419 -13.05 -15.41 -2.11
N LYS A 420 -12.33 -14.61 -1.35
CA LYS A 420 -11.72 -14.99 -0.06
C LYS A 420 -12.31 -14.23 1.15
N GLY A 421 -13.32 -13.39 0.93
CA GLY A 421 -13.84 -12.51 1.99
C GLY A 421 -12.91 -11.35 2.33
N PRO A 422 -12.98 -10.80 3.55
CA PRO A 422 -12.21 -9.63 3.94
C PRO A 422 -10.69 -9.88 4.00
N LEU A 423 -9.90 -8.81 3.84
CA LEU A 423 -8.44 -8.84 3.80
C LEU A 423 -7.80 -9.32 5.12
N GLY A 424 -8.33 -8.90 6.25
CA GLY A 424 -7.71 -9.13 7.57
C GLY A 424 -7.31 -10.58 7.86
N PRO A 425 -8.20 -11.57 7.70
CA PRO A 425 -7.87 -13.00 7.87
C PRO A 425 -6.74 -13.47 6.95
N ILE A 426 -6.63 -12.97 5.73
CA ILE A 426 -5.56 -13.34 4.79
C ILE A 426 -4.21 -12.81 5.28
N ILE A 427 -4.16 -11.54 5.68
CA ILE A 427 -2.95 -10.95 6.29
C ILE A 427 -2.55 -11.72 7.54
N HIS A 428 -3.51 -12.07 8.40
CA HIS A 428 -3.23 -12.86 9.60
C HIS A 428 -2.53 -14.18 9.28
N GLN A 429 -3.00 -14.92 8.27
CA GLN A 429 -2.37 -16.18 7.84
C GLN A 429 -0.97 -15.94 7.24
N MET A 430 -0.79 -14.92 6.42
CA MET A 430 0.50 -14.61 5.79
C MET A 430 1.54 -14.21 6.84
N VAL A 431 1.19 -13.31 7.75
CA VAL A 431 2.08 -12.86 8.85
C VAL A 431 2.32 -13.99 9.86
N GLY A 432 1.30 -14.80 10.15
CA GLY A 432 1.43 -15.98 11.02
C GLY A 432 2.43 -16.99 10.46
N GLY A 433 2.36 -17.30 9.17
CA GLY A 433 3.33 -18.17 8.49
C GLY A 433 4.75 -17.62 8.49
N LEU A 434 4.91 -16.29 8.28
CA LEU A 434 6.21 -15.63 8.41
C LEU A 434 6.78 -15.76 9.83
N ARG A 435 5.98 -15.46 10.86
CA ARG A 435 6.41 -15.61 12.26
C ARG A 435 6.80 -17.03 12.60
N ALA A 436 6.07 -18.02 12.09
CA ALA A 436 6.44 -19.42 12.25
C ALA A 436 7.79 -19.73 11.61
N ALA A 437 8.03 -19.29 10.37
CA ALA A 437 9.31 -19.47 9.69
C ALA A 437 10.46 -18.83 10.46
N MET A 438 10.27 -17.57 10.92
CA MET A 438 11.27 -16.87 11.74
C MET A 438 11.55 -17.58 13.06
N GLY A 439 10.52 -18.15 13.69
CA GLY A 439 10.68 -18.99 14.88
C GLY A 439 11.52 -20.25 14.60
N TYR A 440 11.29 -20.95 13.48
CA TYR A 440 12.12 -22.09 13.08
C TYR A 440 13.58 -21.73 12.76
N VAL A 441 13.82 -20.57 12.17
CA VAL A 441 15.17 -20.09 11.84
C VAL A 441 15.88 -19.48 13.08
N GLY A 442 15.13 -19.09 14.11
CA GLY A 442 15.67 -18.42 15.30
C GLY A 442 15.88 -16.92 15.12
N ALA A 443 15.14 -16.28 14.22
CA ALA A 443 15.23 -14.85 13.92
C ALA A 443 14.14 -14.05 14.63
N LYS A 444 14.53 -13.00 15.39
CA LYS A 444 13.61 -12.10 16.10
C LYS A 444 13.09 -10.97 15.22
N THR A 445 13.88 -10.56 14.23
CA THR A 445 13.60 -9.44 13.31
C THR A 445 13.84 -9.88 11.87
N ILE A 446 13.38 -9.07 10.91
CA ILE A 446 13.64 -9.30 9.48
C ILE A 446 15.13 -9.22 9.18
N ASP A 447 15.87 -8.32 9.81
CA ASP A 447 17.33 -8.20 9.63
C ASP A 447 18.05 -9.48 10.14
N GLU A 448 17.64 -10.02 11.30
CA GLU A 448 18.14 -11.30 11.76
C GLU A 448 17.76 -12.46 10.84
N LEU A 449 16.60 -12.41 10.18
CA LEU A 449 16.22 -13.41 9.19
C LEU A 449 17.17 -13.36 7.97
N HIS A 450 17.54 -12.17 7.51
CA HIS A 450 18.53 -12.01 6.43
C HIS A 450 19.90 -12.61 6.80
N GLU A 451 20.30 -12.49 8.07
CA GLU A 451 21.60 -12.94 8.55
C GLU A 451 21.65 -14.46 8.83
N LYS A 452 20.56 -15.02 9.37
CA LYS A 452 20.52 -16.39 9.90
C LYS A 452 19.92 -17.42 8.95
N ALA A 453 19.20 -16.96 7.92
CA ALA A 453 18.51 -17.89 7.03
C ALA A 453 19.48 -18.65 6.15
N GLU A 454 19.36 -19.97 6.17
CA GLU A 454 20.04 -20.89 5.27
C GLU A 454 19.01 -21.59 4.40
N PHE A 455 19.34 -21.80 3.12
CA PHE A 455 18.50 -22.51 2.17
C PHE A 455 19.06 -23.89 1.85
N VAL A 456 18.19 -24.87 1.78
CA VAL A 456 18.51 -26.18 1.18
C VAL A 456 17.79 -26.28 -0.16
N GLN A 457 18.52 -26.67 -1.20
CA GLN A 457 17.92 -26.94 -2.50
C GLN A 457 17.26 -28.30 -2.48
N ILE A 458 16.02 -28.38 -3.01
CA ILE A 458 15.23 -29.61 -3.11
C ILE A 458 15.04 -30.04 -4.56
N THR A 459 14.66 -31.29 -4.76
CA THR A 459 14.25 -31.83 -6.05
C THR A 459 12.76 -31.73 -6.25
N GLY A 460 12.25 -32.04 -7.45
CA GLY A 460 10.81 -32.17 -7.67
C GLY A 460 10.15 -33.21 -6.76
N ALA A 461 10.86 -34.26 -6.35
CA ALA A 461 10.39 -35.23 -5.35
C ALA A 461 10.26 -34.58 -3.96
N GLY A 462 11.24 -33.78 -3.55
CA GLY A 462 11.19 -33.02 -2.30
C GLY A 462 10.08 -31.96 -2.29
N LEU A 463 9.78 -31.33 -3.44
CA LEU A 463 8.63 -30.45 -3.57
C LEU A 463 7.31 -31.23 -3.39
N GLN A 464 7.18 -32.41 -4.01
CA GLN A 464 6.01 -33.25 -3.86
C GLN A 464 5.81 -33.71 -2.40
N GLU A 465 6.89 -34.07 -1.70
CA GLU A 465 6.90 -34.41 -0.27
C GLU A 465 6.45 -33.21 0.59
N SER A 466 6.77 -31.99 0.19
CA SER A 466 6.41 -30.76 0.91
C SER A 466 4.91 -30.45 0.87
N HIS A 467 4.20 -30.97 -0.12
CA HIS A 467 2.74 -30.87 -0.19
C HIS A 467 2.05 -32.06 0.50
N VAL A 468 0.80 -31.85 0.90
CA VAL A 468 -0.03 -32.94 1.45
C VAL A 468 -0.09 -34.07 0.43
N HIS A 469 0.30 -35.31 0.85
CA HIS A 469 0.36 -36.50 0.03
C HIS A 469 -0.16 -37.73 0.82
N ASP A 470 -0.56 -38.77 0.12
CA ASP A 470 -1.02 -40.04 0.67
C ASP A 470 -2.26 -39.99 1.59
N VAL A 471 -2.98 -38.85 1.58
CA VAL A 471 -4.22 -38.63 2.33
C VAL A 471 -5.24 -37.88 1.49
N GLN A 472 -6.51 -38.13 1.74
CA GLN A 472 -7.60 -37.34 1.18
C GLN A 472 -7.95 -36.19 2.13
N MET A 473 -7.86 -34.96 1.64
CA MET A 473 -8.24 -33.79 2.42
C MET A 473 -9.75 -33.77 2.64
N THR A 474 -10.18 -33.82 3.89
CA THR A 474 -11.61 -33.76 4.27
C THR A 474 -12.04 -32.36 4.65
N ARG A 475 -11.08 -31.50 5.02
CA ARG A 475 -11.31 -30.09 5.37
C ARG A 475 -10.10 -29.25 4.94
N GLU A 476 -10.36 -28.20 4.16
CA GLU A 476 -9.32 -27.25 3.77
C GLU A 476 -8.86 -26.42 4.96
N SER A 477 -7.55 -26.15 5.02
CA SER A 477 -6.95 -25.21 5.94
C SER A 477 -7.05 -23.77 5.37
N PRO A 478 -7.25 -22.75 6.19
CA PRO A 478 -7.39 -21.37 5.69
C PRO A 478 -6.15 -20.84 4.96
N ASN A 479 -4.98 -21.45 5.19
CA ASN A 479 -3.68 -21.07 4.59
C ASN A 479 -3.14 -22.10 3.58
N TYR A 480 -3.89 -23.19 3.33
CA TYR A 480 -3.50 -24.19 2.37
C TYR A 480 -4.73 -24.75 1.65
N SER A 481 -4.78 -24.57 0.35
CA SER A 481 -5.77 -25.15 -0.54
C SER A 481 -5.06 -25.82 -1.72
N LEU A 482 -5.51 -27.00 -2.10
CA LEU A 482 -5.12 -27.66 -3.35
C LEU A 482 -5.94 -27.05 -4.50
N SER A 483 -5.86 -25.77 -4.76
CA SER A 483 -6.36 -25.23 -6.02
C SER A 483 -5.42 -25.70 -7.14
N ARG A 484 -5.71 -26.86 -7.71
CA ARG A 484 -5.23 -27.17 -9.06
C ARG A 484 -5.91 -26.15 -9.97
N GLY A 485 -5.10 -25.17 -10.51
CA GLY A 485 -5.52 -24.30 -11.59
C GLY A 485 -5.90 -25.10 -12.83
#